data_ad3cc2b5f35872275d42aae71727a260
#
_entry.id   ad3cc2b5f35872275d42aae71727a260
#
_cell.length_a   1.000
_cell.length_b   1.000
_cell.length_c   1.000
_cell.angle_alpha   90.00
_cell.angle_beta   90.00
_cell.angle_gamma   90.00
#
_symmetry.space_group_name_H-M   'P 1'
#
loop_
_entity.id
_entity.type
_entity.pdbx_description
1 polymer ?
#
loop_
_entity_poly.entity_id
_entity_poly.type
_entity_poly.pdbx_seq_one_letter_code
_entity_poly.pdbx_strand_id
1 'polypeptide(L)'
;MLVQAKYLYVVMMDIEPDKETEFNQRYDGEHIPYLMDVPGVLSAARFKTAVDGVPKYLAIYEMNGPDVSDSAAFHQAINRGEWPQRIRPHTKNRSLALYTRIYPKD
;
A
#
# COMPACT_ATOMS: atom_id res chain seq x y z
N MET A 1 -2.85 -16.60 -7.19
CA MET A 1 -3.86 -15.54 -7.33
C MET A 1 -3.70 -14.86 -8.69
N LEU A 2 -4.78 -14.74 -9.43
CA LEU A 2 -4.76 -13.96 -10.65
C LEU A 2 -5.10 -12.50 -10.32
N VAL A 3 -4.29 -11.59 -10.86
CA VAL A 3 -4.56 -10.16 -10.77
C VAL A 3 -5.62 -9.83 -11.81
N GLN A 4 -6.79 -9.43 -11.35
CA GLN A 4 -7.93 -9.13 -12.25
C GLN A 4 -7.96 -7.68 -12.69
N ALA A 5 -7.51 -6.78 -11.84
CA ALA A 5 -7.58 -5.35 -12.13
C ALA A 5 -6.56 -4.93 -13.17
N LYS A 6 -6.92 -3.92 -13.96
CA LYS A 6 -6.01 -3.32 -14.91
C LYS A 6 -4.95 -2.44 -14.23
N TYR A 7 -5.25 -1.91 -13.05
CA TYR A 7 -4.40 -0.97 -12.34
C TYR A 7 -4.00 -1.51 -10.98
N LEU A 8 -2.70 -1.42 -10.67
CA LEU A 8 -2.14 -1.79 -9.38
C LEU A 8 -1.41 -0.60 -8.79
N TYR A 9 -1.73 -0.26 -7.55
CA TYR A 9 -0.93 0.67 -6.78
C TYR A 9 0.02 -0.13 -5.91
N VAL A 10 1.33 0.06 -6.12
CA VAL A 10 2.36 -0.75 -5.49
C VAL A 10 3.15 0.15 -4.54
N VAL A 11 3.22 -0.27 -3.28
CA VAL A 11 3.89 0.47 -2.23
C VAL A 11 4.96 -0.41 -1.62
N MET A 12 6.21 0.04 -1.64
CA MET A 12 7.32 -0.67 -0.99
C MET A 12 7.94 0.22 0.06
N MET A 13 8.40 -0.38 1.17
CA MET A 13 9.11 0.36 2.19
C MET A 13 9.83 -0.53 3.17
N ASP A 14 10.81 0.05 3.85
CA ASP A 14 11.41 -0.48 5.05
C ASP A 14 10.88 0.26 6.26
N ILE A 15 11.07 -0.32 7.42
CA ILE A 15 10.68 0.25 8.72
C ILE A 15 11.85 0.10 9.71
N GLU A 16 12.04 1.08 10.56
CA GLU A 16 13.00 0.98 11.66
C GLU A 16 12.72 -0.27 12.50
N PRO A 17 13.74 -1.07 12.85
CA PRO A 17 13.53 -2.37 13.51
C PRO A 17 12.74 -2.30 14.81
N ASP A 18 12.92 -1.25 15.61
CA ASP A 18 12.19 -1.08 16.87
C ASP A 18 10.71 -0.70 16.67
N LYS A 19 10.31 -0.35 15.45
CA LYS A 19 8.93 -0.02 15.10
C LYS A 19 8.23 -1.10 14.29
N GLU A 20 8.92 -2.19 13.98
CA GLU A 20 8.41 -3.19 13.03
C GLU A 20 7.14 -3.88 13.52
N THR A 21 7.06 -4.22 14.79
CA THR A 21 5.87 -4.86 15.36
C THR A 21 4.66 -3.93 15.26
N GLU A 22 4.80 -2.69 15.69
CA GLU A 22 3.73 -1.71 15.62
C GLU A 22 3.35 -1.40 14.16
N PHE A 23 4.34 -1.31 13.27
CA PHE A 23 4.13 -1.12 11.83
C PHE A 23 3.18 -2.18 11.26
N ASN A 24 3.46 -3.45 11.53
CA ASN A 24 2.64 -4.53 11.01
C ASN A 24 1.23 -4.53 11.61
N GLN A 25 1.12 -4.28 12.92
CA GLN A 25 -0.19 -4.22 13.58
C GLN A 25 -1.06 -3.10 13.04
N ARG A 26 -0.49 -1.91 12.87
CA ARG A 26 -1.25 -0.76 12.38
C ARG A 26 -1.53 -0.84 10.89
N TYR A 27 -0.61 -1.41 10.13
CA TYR A 27 -0.83 -1.60 8.69
C TYR A 27 -2.05 -2.48 8.45
N ASP A 28 -2.10 -3.63 9.11
CA ASP A 28 -3.17 -4.61 8.92
C ASP A 28 -4.48 -4.18 9.62
N GLY A 29 -4.39 -3.59 10.80
CA GLY A 29 -5.57 -3.28 11.61
C GLY A 29 -6.16 -1.90 11.38
N GLU A 30 -5.41 -0.98 10.80
CA GLU A 30 -5.86 0.41 10.65
C GLU A 30 -5.68 0.90 9.21
N HIS A 31 -4.46 0.88 8.69
CA HIS A 31 -4.15 1.53 7.42
C HIS A 31 -4.88 0.89 6.23
N ILE A 32 -4.78 -0.43 6.11
CA ILE A 32 -5.46 -1.15 5.02
C ILE A 32 -6.99 -1.03 5.12
N PRO A 33 -7.62 -1.22 6.29
CA PRO A 33 -9.06 -1.01 6.39
C PRO A 33 -9.52 0.37 5.94
N TYR A 34 -8.78 1.43 6.26
CA TYR A 34 -9.13 2.76 5.78
C TYR A 34 -9.00 2.87 4.27
N LEU A 35 -7.95 2.29 3.68
CA LEU A 35 -7.76 2.31 2.23
C LEU A 35 -8.84 1.48 1.51
N MET A 36 -9.29 0.39 2.11
CA MET A 36 -10.35 -0.43 1.53
C MET A 36 -11.71 0.27 1.50
N ASP A 37 -11.88 1.33 2.30
CA ASP A 37 -13.11 2.16 2.26
C ASP A 37 -13.08 3.18 1.11
N VAL A 38 -11.95 3.36 0.44
CA VAL A 38 -11.85 4.34 -0.66
C VAL A 38 -12.57 3.80 -1.89
N PRO A 39 -13.48 4.59 -2.50
CA PRO A 39 -14.12 4.17 -3.75
C PRO A 39 -13.08 3.86 -4.82
N GLY A 40 -13.19 2.69 -5.42
CA GLY A 40 -12.29 2.23 -6.46
C GLY A 40 -11.13 1.37 -6.00
N VAL A 41 -10.89 1.25 -4.69
CA VAL A 41 -9.94 0.26 -4.15
C VAL A 41 -10.67 -1.08 -4.06
N LEU A 42 -10.22 -2.06 -4.83
CA LEU A 42 -10.89 -3.35 -4.98
C LEU A 42 -10.38 -4.41 -4.02
N SER A 43 -9.08 -4.42 -3.77
CA SER A 43 -8.44 -5.38 -2.88
C SER A 43 -7.11 -4.86 -2.40
N ALA A 44 -6.56 -5.49 -1.37
CA ALA A 44 -5.25 -5.19 -0.84
C ALA A 44 -4.57 -6.47 -0.39
N ALA A 45 -3.26 -6.55 -0.58
CA ALA A 45 -2.44 -7.66 -0.09
C ALA A 45 -1.07 -7.14 0.28
N ARG A 46 -0.48 -7.76 1.31
CA ARG A 46 0.86 -7.41 1.78
C ARG A 46 1.79 -8.60 1.66
N PHE A 47 3.05 -8.30 1.35
CA PHE A 47 4.10 -9.30 1.19
C PHE A 47 5.38 -8.79 1.83
N LYS A 48 6.26 -9.72 2.20
CA LYS A 48 7.62 -9.37 2.65
C LYS A 48 8.63 -10.27 1.98
N THR A 49 9.87 -9.77 1.86
CA THR A 49 10.98 -10.52 1.32
C THR A 49 12.15 -10.49 2.30
N ALA A 50 13.01 -11.53 2.22
CA ALA A 50 14.28 -11.56 2.94
C ALA A 50 15.47 -11.19 2.05
N VAL A 51 15.22 -10.81 0.80
CA VAL A 51 16.28 -10.45 -0.15
C VAL A 51 16.87 -9.09 0.22
N ASP A 52 18.20 -9.03 0.29
CA ASP A 52 18.92 -7.78 0.52
C ASP A 52 18.88 -6.89 -0.73
N GLY A 53 18.95 -5.58 -0.50
CA GLY A 53 19.03 -4.61 -1.60
C GLY A 53 17.70 -4.12 -2.15
N VAL A 54 16.58 -4.65 -1.62
CA VAL A 54 15.23 -4.18 -1.95
C VAL A 54 14.47 -3.91 -0.67
N PRO A 55 13.43 -3.05 -0.68
CA PRO A 55 12.61 -2.84 0.51
C PRO A 55 11.95 -4.14 0.98
N LYS A 56 11.91 -4.33 2.30
CA LYS A 56 11.42 -5.58 2.90
C LYS A 56 9.93 -5.80 2.70
N TYR A 57 9.13 -4.74 2.72
CA TYR A 57 7.68 -4.83 2.70
C TYR A 57 7.09 -4.28 1.41
N LEU A 58 6.09 -4.99 0.92
CA LEU A 58 5.36 -4.66 -0.30
C LEU A 58 3.86 -4.72 0.00
N ALA A 59 3.13 -3.69 -0.40
CA ALA A 59 1.68 -3.72 -0.42
C ALA A 59 1.20 -3.49 -1.85
N ILE A 60 0.20 -4.27 -2.26
CA ILE A 60 -0.42 -4.15 -3.57
C ILE A 60 -1.91 -3.86 -3.37
N TYR A 61 -2.39 -2.81 -4.03
CA TYR A 61 -3.79 -2.44 -4.05
C TYR A 61 -4.30 -2.54 -5.47
N GLU A 62 -5.32 -3.36 -5.69
CA GLU A 62 -6.01 -3.38 -6.97
C GLU A 62 -6.96 -2.19 -7.05
N MET A 63 -6.90 -1.46 -8.17
CA MET A 63 -7.69 -0.23 -8.37
C MET A 63 -8.56 -0.39 -9.61
N ASN A 64 -9.78 0.16 -9.58
CA ASN A 64 -10.67 0.09 -10.73
C ASN A 64 -10.42 1.21 -11.75
N GLY A 65 -9.50 2.13 -11.48
CA GLY A 65 -9.18 3.22 -12.39
C GLY A 65 -7.83 3.86 -12.06
N PRO A 66 -7.26 4.62 -13.00
CA PRO A 66 -5.95 5.24 -12.80
C PRO A 66 -5.98 6.45 -11.86
N ASP A 67 -7.17 7.00 -11.57
CA ASP A 67 -7.30 8.22 -10.78
C ASP A 67 -7.58 7.95 -9.30
N VAL A 68 -7.77 6.69 -8.90
CA VAL A 68 -8.16 6.35 -7.53
C VAL A 68 -7.11 6.81 -6.52
N SER A 69 -5.82 6.58 -6.81
CA SER A 69 -4.74 6.95 -5.89
C SER A 69 -4.51 8.46 -5.81
N ASP A 70 -5.06 9.24 -6.74
CA ASP A 70 -5.02 10.71 -6.72
C ASP A 70 -6.30 11.33 -6.15
N SER A 71 -7.29 10.51 -5.79
CA SER A 71 -8.57 11.02 -5.31
C SER A 71 -8.45 11.65 -3.92
N ALA A 72 -9.35 12.58 -3.62
CA ALA A 72 -9.43 13.18 -2.28
C ALA A 72 -9.70 12.11 -1.22
N ALA A 73 -10.56 11.13 -1.52
CA ALA A 73 -10.86 10.04 -0.60
C ALA A 73 -9.61 9.21 -0.26
N PHE A 74 -8.75 8.95 -1.25
CA PHE A 74 -7.50 8.22 -1.02
C PHE A 74 -6.55 9.03 -0.14
N HIS A 75 -6.36 10.31 -0.44
CA HIS A 75 -5.51 11.19 0.37
C HIS A 75 -6.00 11.31 1.80
N GLN A 76 -7.32 11.38 2.01
CA GLN A 76 -7.89 11.39 3.36
C GLN A 76 -7.62 10.07 4.08
N ALA A 77 -7.76 8.94 3.39
CA ALA A 77 -7.57 7.62 3.98
C ALA A 77 -6.14 7.39 4.46
N ILE A 78 -5.14 7.76 3.65
CA ILE A 78 -3.73 7.56 4.03
C ILE A 78 -3.29 8.46 5.19
N ASN A 79 -4.04 9.50 5.48
CA ASN A 79 -3.74 10.42 6.58
C ASN A 79 -4.66 10.23 7.78
N ARG A 80 -5.52 9.21 7.75
CA ARG A 80 -6.48 8.93 8.80
C ARG A 80 -5.84 8.12 9.93
N GLY A 81 -6.31 8.31 11.15
CA GLY A 81 -5.86 7.54 12.32
C GLY A 81 -4.47 7.92 12.79
N GLU A 82 -3.77 6.94 13.36
CA GLU A 82 -2.47 7.13 14.01
C GLU A 82 -1.28 6.90 13.07
N TRP A 83 -1.54 6.39 11.87
CA TRP A 83 -0.48 6.06 10.92
C TRP A 83 0.47 7.22 10.62
N PRO A 84 -0.02 8.45 10.31
CA PRO A 84 0.87 9.55 9.95
C PRO A 84 1.82 9.97 11.06
N GLN A 85 1.40 9.90 12.32
CA GLN A 85 2.21 10.34 13.45
C GLN A 85 3.10 9.23 13.98
N ARG A 86 2.60 8.00 14.06
CA ARG A 86 3.26 6.91 14.78
C ARG A 86 4.11 6.03 13.89
N ILE A 87 3.78 5.89 12.61
CA ILE A 87 4.44 4.94 11.72
C ILE A 87 5.19 5.62 10.58
N ARG A 88 4.51 6.50 9.83
CA ARG A 88 5.12 7.10 8.64
C ARG A 88 6.51 7.70 8.87
N PRO A 89 6.78 8.43 9.97
CA PRO A 89 8.11 9.02 10.17
C PRO A 89 9.23 7.99 10.31
N HIS A 90 8.91 6.73 10.61
CA HIS A 90 9.87 5.66 10.81
C HIS A 90 10.05 4.76 9.59
N THR A 91 9.36 5.06 8.50
CA THR A 91 9.51 4.32 7.23
C THR A 91 10.69 4.85 6.43
N LYS A 92 11.30 3.95 5.65
CA LYS A 92 12.49 4.25 4.84
C LYS A 92 12.35 3.61 3.46
N ASN A 93 13.11 4.13 2.51
CA ASN A 93 13.24 3.54 1.17
C ASN A 93 11.89 3.34 0.49
N ARG A 94 11.01 4.33 0.64
CA ARG A 94 9.64 4.26 0.14
C ARG A 94 9.61 4.40 -1.39
N SER A 95 8.80 3.54 -2.01
CA SER A 95 8.51 3.60 -3.44
C SER A 95 7.01 3.39 -3.61
N LEU A 96 6.35 4.34 -4.24
CA LEU A 96 4.90 4.31 -4.48
C LEU A 96 4.65 4.60 -5.95
N ALA A 97 3.97 3.69 -6.63
CA ALA A 97 3.70 3.88 -8.05
C ALA A 97 2.44 3.14 -8.47
N LEU A 98 1.75 3.74 -9.43
CA LEU A 98 0.63 3.09 -10.11
C LEU A 98 1.16 2.36 -11.34
N TYR A 99 0.79 1.10 -11.49
CA TYR A 99 1.14 0.25 -12.63
C TYR A 99 -0.11 -0.09 -13.42
N THR A 100 0.03 -0.08 -14.74
CA THR A 100 -1.04 -0.49 -15.66
C THR A 100 -0.70 -1.86 -16.20
N ARG A 101 -1.67 -2.79 -16.18
CA ARG A 101 -1.48 -4.13 -16.75
C ARG A 101 -1.34 -4.05 -18.26
N ILE A 102 -0.28 -4.63 -18.79
CA ILE A 102 -0.05 -4.69 -20.23
C ILE A 102 -0.19 -6.12 -20.77
N TYR A 103 -0.25 -7.10 -19.90
CA TYR A 103 -0.50 -8.50 -20.25
C TYR A 103 -1.20 -9.19 -19.07
N PRO A 104 -2.23 -9.99 -19.30
CA PRO A 104 -2.90 -10.18 -20.58
C PRO A 104 -3.59 -8.90 -21.03
N LYS A 105 -3.73 -8.75 -22.34
CA LYS A 105 -4.48 -7.64 -22.93
C LYS A 105 -5.97 -7.84 -22.73
N ASP A 106 -6.69 -6.75 -22.68
CA ASP A 106 -8.15 -6.75 -22.55
C ASP A 106 -8.84 -7.34 -23.78
#